data_f9ebfe2d61e75e157ff39f78308947ce
#
_entry.id   f9ebfe2d61e75e157ff39f78308947ce
#
_cell.length_a   1.000
_cell.length_b   1.000
_cell.length_c   1.000
_cell.angle_alpha   90.00
_cell.angle_beta   90.00
_cell.angle_gamma   90.00
#
_symmetry.space_group_name_H-M   'P 1'
#
loop_
_entity.id
_entity.type
_entity.pdbx_description
1 polymer ?
#
loop_
_entity_poly.entity_id
_entity_poly.type
_entity_poly.pdbx_seq_one_letter_code
_entity_poly.pdbx_strand_id
1 'polypeptide(L)'
;FGENPMEIAEIEMWYSRVSFELMLPLMHGFRHTHPHMSALENQNNEFGLAQRELAVKSLGYYEEVIGNKQFIACNRFSYADIQSVTSLQFLVRLNKIDLNDYKNLTRYVNSVAERPCFSV
;
A
#
# COMPACT_ATOMS: atom_id res chain seq x y z
N PHE A 1 14.55 0.53 -11.00
CA PHE A 1 15.03 -0.84 -10.76
C PHE A 1 16.33 -0.89 -9.93
N GLY A 2 16.99 0.24 -9.71
CA GLY A 2 18.26 0.33 -9.00
C GLY A 2 19.48 0.28 -9.93
N GLU A 3 20.54 0.95 -9.51
CA GLU A 3 21.77 1.08 -10.31
C GLU A 3 22.88 0.12 -9.84
N ASN A 4 22.74 -0.41 -8.63
CA ASN A 4 23.72 -1.33 -8.07
C ASN A 4 23.00 -2.39 -7.20
N PRO A 5 23.69 -3.49 -6.82
CA PRO A 5 23.05 -4.57 -6.07
C PRO A 5 22.38 -4.15 -4.76
N MET A 6 22.93 -3.16 -4.06
CA MET A 6 22.35 -2.69 -2.79
C MET A 6 21.02 -1.94 -3.03
N GLU A 7 20.98 -1.09 -4.05
CA GLU A 7 19.73 -0.41 -4.42
C GLU A 7 18.67 -1.40 -4.89
N ILE A 8 19.05 -2.36 -5.72
CA ILE A 8 18.14 -3.40 -6.20
C ILE A 8 17.54 -4.15 -5.00
N ALA A 9 18.38 -4.53 -4.04
CA ALA A 9 17.94 -5.24 -2.84
C ALA A 9 16.98 -4.40 -1.99
N GLU A 10 17.28 -3.11 -1.80
CA GLU A 10 16.41 -2.20 -1.02
C GLU A 10 15.06 -2.00 -1.69
N ILE A 11 15.04 -1.75 -2.99
CA ILE A 11 13.80 -1.58 -3.76
C ILE A 11 12.95 -2.85 -3.69
N GLU A 12 13.56 -4.01 -3.91
CA GLU A 12 12.87 -5.31 -3.86
C GLU A 12 12.33 -5.60 -2.46
N MET A 13 13.09 -5.27 -1.43
CA MET A 13 12.66 -5.43 -0.04
C MET A 13 11.39 -4.62 0.24
N TRP A 14 11.38 -3.34 -0.09
CA TRP A 14 10.21 -2.50 0.17
C TRP A 14 9.01 -2.90 -0.68
N TYR A 15 9.23 -3.24 -1.96
CA TYR A 15 8.17 -3.77 -2.81
C TYR A 15 7.52 -5.00 -2.19
N SER A 16 8.34 -5.97 -1.76
CA SER A 16 7.84 -7.21 -1.17
C SER A 16 7.14 -6.96 0.16
N ARG A 17 7.71 -6.14 1.03
CA ARG A 17 7.10 -5.82 2.32
C ARG A 17 5.75 -5.14 2.17
N VAL A 18 5.66 -4.13 1.31
CA VAL A 18 4.38 -3.46 1.05
C VAL A 18 3.37 -4.42 0.46
N SER A 19 3.79 -5.29 -0.45
CA SER A 19 2.91 -6.29 -1.07
C SER A 19 2.31 -7.23 -0.03
N PHE A 20 3.11 -7.76 0.88
CA PHE A 20 2.65 -8.75 1.87
C PHE A 20 2.03 -8.14 3.12
N GLU A 21 2.52 -6.97 3.55
CA GLU A 21 2.07 -6.35 4.79
C GLU A 21 0.87 -5.40 4.60
N LEU A 22 0.66 -4.89 3.40
CA LEU A 22 -0.38 -3.91 3.11
C LEU A 22 -1.33 -4.36 2.00
N MET A 23 -0.81 -4.58 0.79
CA MET A 23 -1.68 -4.88 -0.37
C MET A 23 -2.43 -6.20 -0.20
N LEU A 24 -1.74 -7.29 0.15
CA LEU A 24 -2.38 -8.60 0.26
C LEU A 24 -3.45 -8.64 1.36
N PRO A 25 -3.21 -8.14 2.57
CA PRO A 25 -4.27 -8.04 3.58
C PRO A 25 -5.46 -7.20 3.13
N LEU A 26 -5.23 -6.09 2.41
CA LEU A 26 -6.33 -5.26 1.86
C LEU A 26 -7.13 -6.01 0.81
N MET A 27 -6.46 -6.76 -0.07
CA MET A 27 -7.14 -7.58 -1.07
C MET A 27 -7.97 -8.68 -0.42
N HIS A 28 -7.45 -9.38 0.56
CA HIS A 28 -8.19 -10.40 1.30
C HIS A 28 -9.38 -9.77 2.04
N GLY A 29 -9.18 -8.62 2.67
CA GLY A 29 -10.25 -7.89 3.33
C GLY A 29 -11.37 -7.54 2.36
N PHE A 30 -11.03 -6.99 1.21
CA PHE A 30 -12.00 -6.63 0.17
C PHE A 30 -12.73 -7.87 -0.37
N ARG A 31 -11.99 -8.92 -0.74
CA ARG A 31 -12.58 -10.13 -1.34
C ARG A 31 -13.55 -10.84 -0.40
N HIS A 32 -13.29 -10.82 0.89
CA HIS A 32 -14.10 -11.53 1.87
C HIS A 32 -15.17 -10.69 2.56
N THR A 33 -15.22 -9.38 2.32
CA THR A 33 -16.22 -8.50 2.96
C THR A 33 -17.08 -7.72 1.97
N HIS A 34 -16.58 -7.44 0.76
CA HIS A 34 -17.31 -6.60 -0.18
C HIS A 34 -18.40 -7.36 -0.92
N PRO A 35 -19.64 -6.81 -0.98
CA PRO A 35 -20.76 -7.51 -1.63
C PRO A 35 -20.54 -7.88 -3.09
N HIS A 36 -19.82 -7.06 -3.85
CA HIS A 36 -19.54 -7.33 -5.26
C HIS A 36 -18.67 -8.58 -5.48
N MET A 37 -17.96 -9.04 -4.45
CA MET A 37 -17.12 -10.22 -4.54
C MET A 37 -17.85 -11.50 -4.16
N SER A 38 -19.10 -11.41 -3.72
CA SER A 38 -19.88 -12.57 -3.27
C SER A 38 -20.11 -13.62 -4.35
N ALA A 39 -20.16 -13.21 -5.62
CA ALA A 39 -20.33 -14.14 -6.74
C ALA A 39 -19.04 -14.87 -7.13
N LEU A 40 -17.89 -14.34 -6.74
CA LEU A 40 -16.57 -14.86 -7.14
C LEU A 40 -15.85 -15.58 -6.00
N GLU A 41 -16.24 -15.32 -4.76
CA GLU A 41 -15.58 -15.86 -3.58
C GLU A 41 -16.60 -16.51 -2.65
N ASN A 42 -16.17 -17.63 -2.03
CA ASN A 42 -16.85 -18.15 -0.85
C ASN A 42 -16.40 -17.32 0.35
N GLN A 43 -17.10 -16.23 0.60
CA GLN A 43 -16.65 -15.21 1.54
C GLN A 43 -16.63 -15.67 2.99
N ASN A 44 -15.52 -15.36 3.68
CA ASN A 44 -15.38 -15.49 5.12
C ASN A 44 -15.20 -14.10 5.70
N ASN A 45 -16.29 -13.51 6.17
CA ASN A 45 -16.30 -12.11 6.64
C ASN A 45 -15.38 -11.89 7.83
N GLU A 46 -15.32 -12.84 8.76
CA GLU A 46 -14.45 -12.76 9.93
C GLU A 46 -12.97 -12.70 9.55
N PHE A 47 -12.55 -13.56 8.63
CA PHE A 47 -11.20 -13.52 8.07
C PHE A 47 -10.92 -12.20 7.37
N GLY A 48 -11.86 -11.72 6.56
CA GLY A 48 -11.71 -10.45 5.85
C GLY A 48 -11.53 -9.26 6.78
N LEU A 49 -12.30 -9.19 7.85
CA LEU A 49 -12.18 -8.13 8.85
C LEU A 49 -10.83 -8.19 9.58
N ALA A 50 -10.37 -9.38 9.93
CA ALA A 50 -9.06 -9.57 10.56
C ALA A 50 -7.92 -9.11 9.63
N GLN A 51 -8.03 -9.40 8.34
CA GLN A 51 -7.05 -8.96 7.34
C GLN A 51 -7.03 -7.42 7.19
N ARG A 52 -8.19 -6.78 7.22
CA ARG A 52 -8.26 -5.32 7.22
C ARG A 52 -7.57 -4.72 8.44
N GLU A 53 -7.75 -5.30 9.61
CA GLU A 53 -7.04 -4.85 10.81
C GLU A 53 -5.53 -4.95 10.68
N LEU A 54 -5.01 -6.02 10.08
CA LEU A 54 -3.58 -6.16 9.84
C LEU A 54 -3.05 -5.03 8.97
N ALA A 55 -3.76 -4.70 7.88
CA ALA A 55 -3.39 -3.59 7.02
C ALA A 55 -3.40 -2.25 7.77
N VAL A 56 -4.44 -2.00 8.56
CA VAL A 56 -4.55 -0.76 9.35
C VAL A 56 -3.42 -0.64 10.37
N LYS A 57 -3.07 -1.72 11.03
CA LYS A 57 -1.94 -1.74 11.97
C LYS A 57 -0.61 -1.40 11.30
N SER A 58 -0.44 -1.78 10.04
CA SER A 58 0.77 -1.47 9.27
C SER A 58 0.92 0.01 8.98
N LEU A 59 -0.16 0.79 9.00
CA LEU A 59 -0.12 2.22 8.62
C LEU A 59 0.80 3.03 9.52
N GLY A 60 0.77 2.78 10.84
CA GLY A 60 1.66 3.48 11.78
C GLY A 60 3.13 3.23 11.47
N TYR A 61 3.47 1.99 11.15
CA TYR A 61 4.82 1.63 10.75
C TYR A 61 5.24 2.34 9.45
N TYR A 62 4.40 2.31 8.41
CA TYR A 62 4.72 2.98 7.15
C TYR A 62 4.72 4.50 7.25
N GLU A 63 3.93 5.06 8.15
CA GLU A 63 4.00 6.49 8.46
C GLU A 63 5.39 6.88 8.95
N GLU A 64 5.99 6.07 9.81
CA GLU A 64 7.35 6.28 10.31
C GLU A 64 8.41 5.99 9.24
N VAL A 65 8.23 4.92 8.46
CA VAL A 65 9.15 4.56 7.38
C VAL A 65 9.26 5.68 6.35
N ILE A 66 8.13 6.21 5.91
CA ILE A 66 8.11 7.31 4.95
C ILE A 66 8.70 8.58 5.59
N GLY A 67 8.25 8.94 6.80
CA GLY A 67 8.76 10.15 7.47
C GLY A 67 8.79 11.34 6.53
N ASN A 68 9.98 11.91 6.34
CA ASN A 68 10.19 13.05 5.44
C ASN A 68 10.67 12.65 4.04
N LYS A 69 10.76 11.36 3.76
CA LYS A 69 11.26 10.86 2.47
C LYS A 69 10.31 11.23 1.34
N GLN A 70 10.89 11.52 0.19
CA GLN A 70 10.13 11.71 -1.04
C GLN A 70 9.73 10.36 -1.67
N PHE A 71 10.59 9.35 -1.55
CA PHE A 71 10.40 8.00 -2.09
C PHE A 71 10.73 6.97 -1.01
N ILE A 72 10.13 5.79 -1.12
CA ILE A 72 10.28 4.76 -0.10
C ILE A 72 11.69 4.13 -0.08
N ALA A 73 12.36 4.07 -1.23
CA ALA A 73 13.66 3.42 -1.37
C ALA A 73 14.65 4.30 -2.12
N CYS A 74 15.91 4.32 -1.67
CA CYS A 74 17.07 4.84 -2.41
C CYS A 74 16.98 6.30 -2.87
N ASN A 75 16.15 7.12 -2.26
CA ASN A 75 15.93 8.53 -2.63
C ASN A 75 15.62 8.73 -4.13
N ARG A 76 15.02 7.75 -4.79
CA ARG A 76 14.60 7.83 -6.18
C ARG A 76 13.28 7.08 -6.38
N PHE A 77 12.53 7.51 -7.39
CA PHE A 77 11.29 6.86 -7.78
C PHE A 77 11.59 5.44 -8.31
N SER A 78 10.82 4.46 -7.82
CA SER A 78 10.96 3.07 -8.23
C SER A 78 9.61 2.36 -8.24
N TYR A 79 9.59 1.10 -8.70
CA TYR A 79 8.36 0.30 -8.66
C TYR A 79 7.89 0.02 -7.23
N ALA A 80 8.76 0.16 -6.23
CA ALA A 80 8.34 0.10 -4.83
C ALA A 80 7.38 1.25 -4.47
N ASP A 81 7.58 2.45 -5.05
CA ASP A 81 6.65 3.58 -4.88
C ASP A 81 5.34 3.32 -5.60
N ILE A 82 5.38 2.73 -6.79
CA ILE A 82 4.17 2.37 -7.53
C ILE A 82 3.33 1.42 -6.68
N GLN A 83 3.94 0.37 -6.14
CA GLN A 83 3.24 -0.59 -5.29
C GLN A 83 2.70 0.05 -4.02
N SER A 84 3.50 0.90 -3.37
CA SER A 84 3.10 1.58 -2.14
C SER A 84 1.91 2.52 -2.36
N VAL A 85 1.98 3.37 -3.37
CA VAL A 85 0.90 4.33 -3.66
C VAL A 85 -0.35 3.60 -4.15
N THR A 86 -0.20 2.59 -5.00
CA THR A 86 -1.34 1.78 -5.45
C THR A 86 -2.04 1.11 -4.26
N SER A 87 -1.26 0.55 -3.31
CA SER A 87 -1.82 -0.07 -2.10
C SER A 87 -2.57 0.93 -1.24
N LEU A 88 -2.01 2.12 -1.03
CA LEU A 88 -2.64 3.17 -0.22
C LEU A 88 -3.88 3.74 -0.91
N GLN A 89 -3.87 3.87 -2.24
CA GLN A 89 -5.06 4.27 -2.99
C GLN A 89 -6.17 3.20 -2.92
N PHE A 90 -5.80 1.93 -2.99
CA PHE A 90 -6.74 0.82 -2.83
C PHE A 90 -7.38 0.84 -1.44
N LEU A 91 -6.55 1.10 -0.41
CA LEU A 91 -7.02 1.24 0.96
C LEU A 91 -8.08 2.34 1.10
N VAL A 92 -7.82 3.51 0.53
CA VAL A 92 -8.75 4.66 0.64
C VAL A 92 -9.98 4.46 -0.22
N ARG A 93 -9.81 4.08 -1.49
CA ARG A 93 -10.90 4.07 -2.47
C ARG A 93 -11.84 2.88 -2.32
N LEU A 94 -11.29 1.70 -2.16
CA LEU A 94 -12.09 0.47 -2.14
C LEU A 94 -12.36 -0.05 -0.73
N ASN A 95 -11.40 0.06 0.15
CA ASN A 95 -11.58 -0.37 1.54
C ASN A 95 -12.15 0.70 2.45
N LYS A 96 -12.27 1.94 1.96
CA LYS A 96 -12.85 3.07 2.69
C LYS A 96 -12.16 3.35 4.03
N ILE A 97 -10.85 3.18 4.06
CA ILE A 97 -10.02 3.48 5.23
C ILE A 97 -9.39 4.86 5.01
N ASP A 98 -9.47 5.72 6.03
CA ASP A 98 -9.00 7.10 5.98
C ASP A 98 -7.51 7.20 6.32
N LEU A 99 -6.78 8.02 5.57
CA LEU A 99 -5.37 8.34 5.81
C LEU A 99 -5.14 9.68 6.49
N ASN A 100 -6.20 10.40 6.89
CA ASN A 100 -6.07 11.78 7.40
C ASN A 100 -5.20 11.90 8.64
N ASP A 101 -5.14 10.87 9.49
CA ASP A 101 -4.29 10.84 10.68
C ASP A 101 -2.82 10.52 10.36
N TYR A 102 -2.51 10.15 9.12
CA TYR A 102 -1.18 9.76 8.66
C TYR A 102 -0.64 10.80 7.69
N LYS A 103 -0.09 11.88 8.25
CA LYS A 103 0.32 13.07 7.47
C LYS A 103 1.42 12.79 6.45
N ASN A 104 2.41 11.97 6.85
CA ASN A 104 3.53 11.63 5.96
C ASN A 104 3.05 10.75 4.80
N LEU A 105 2.19 9.77 5.08
CA LEU A 105 1.61 8.92 4.05
C LEU A 105 0.73 9.73 3.10
N THR A 106 -0.09 10.65 3.62
CA THR A 106 -0.94 11.52 2.79
C THR A 106 -0.10 12.38 1.86
N ARG A 107 0.94 13.04 2.39
CA ARG A 107 1.88 13.82 1.59
C ARG A 107 2.56 12.96 0.51
N TYR A 108 3.04 11.79 0.90
CA TYR A 108 3.72 10.86 0.01
C TYR A 108 2.82 10.41 -1.15
N VAL A 109 1.60 9.97 -0.85
CA VAL A 109 0.63 9.56 -1.87
C VAL A 109 0.33 10.71 -2.82
N ASN A 110 0.06 11.90 -2.30
CA ASN A 110 -0.28 13.05 -3.13
C ASN A 110 0.87 13.44 -4.04
N SER A 111 2.09 13.46 -3.54
CA SER A 111 3.29 13.82 -4.30
C SER A 111 3.60 12.80 -5.39
N VAL A 112 3.62 11.51 -5.06
CA VAL A 112 3.96 10.45 -6.02
C VAL A 112 2.86 10.28 -7.05
N ALA A 113 1.60 10.42 -6.66
CA ALA A 113 0.45 10.26 -7.57
C ALA A 113 0.37 11.36 -8.65
N GLU A 114 1.13 12.44 -8.54
CA GLU A 114 1.24 13.45 -9.59
C GLU A 114 1.98 12.93 -10.83
N ARG A 115 2.71 11.84 -10.70
CA ARG A 115 3.46 11.26 -11.84
C ARG A 115 2.51 10.70 -12.90
N PRO A 116 2.91 10.79 -14.20
CA PRO A 116 2.05 10.38 -15.32
C PRO A 116 1.53 8.93 -15.23
N CYS A 117 2.29 8.02 -14.63
CA CYS A 117 1.87 6.62 -14.51
C CYS A 117 0.61 6.43 -13.65
N PHE A 118 0.23 7.44 -12.85
CA PHE A 118 -1.00 7.40 -12.05
C PHE A 118 -2.16 8.17 -12.70
N SER A 119 -1.97 8.73 -13.88
CA SER A 119 -2.96 9.60 -14.57
C SER A 119 -3.94 8.82 -15.46
N VAL A 120 -3.91 7.52 -15.44
CA VAL A 120 -4.74 6.67 -16.32
C VAL A 120 -6.11 6.42 -15.74
#